data_d8907d4e45ba4954695828123e7d7177
#
_entry.id   d8907d4e45ba4954695828123e7d7177
#
_cell.length_a   1.000
_cell.length_b   1.000
_cell.length_c   1.000
_cell.angle_alpha   90.00
_cell.angle_beta   90.00
_cell.angle_gamma   90.00
#
_symmetry.space_group_name_H-M   'P 1'
#
loop_
_entity.id
_entity.type
_entity.pdbx_description
1 polymer ?
#
loop_
_entity_poly.entity_id
_entity_poly.type
_entity_poly.pdbx_seq_one_letter_code
_entity_poly.pdbx_strand_id
1 'polypeptide(L)'
;MNVSNKVHLSPEQAKAFFSGAEDGPMCMVNLLKFKDKATYAGGSEPELSGRDAYLRYGAEVQACLAAVGGKARFSGMVNDLMLGEVEELWDMVAIAEYPSRAAMRKMVQSPEYQAITKHRDAGLAGQLNIRTKAIGG
;
A
#
# COMPACT_ATOMS: atom_id res chain seq x y z
N MET A 1 -4.35 21.46 6.67
CA MET A 1 -4.72 20.16 6.08
C MET A 1 -4.63 19.10 7.15
N ASN A 2 -5.69 18.37 7.35
CA ASN A 2 -5.71 17.27 8.34
C ASN A 2 -5.46 15.94 7.64
N VAL A 3 -4.55 15.14 8.22
CA VAL A 3 -4.19 13.82 7.67
C VAL A 3 -4.49 12.75 8.71
N SER A 4 -5.09 11.66 8.27
CA SER A 4 -5.34 10.50 9.11
C SER A 4 -4.85 9.24 8.42
N ASN A 5 -3.76 8.67 8.93
CA ASN A 5 -3.21 7.43 8.42
C ASN A 5 -4.05 6.25 8.92
N LYS A 6 -4.24 5.25 8.07
CA LYS A 6 -5.00 4.03 8.39
C LYS A 6 -4.24 2.81 7.88
N VAL A 7 -4.50 1.67 8.47
CA VAL A 7 -3.93 0.39 8.00
C VAL A 7 -4.96 -0.40 7.21
N HIS A 8 -6.23 -0.27 7.57
CA HIS A 8 -7.31 -1.02 6.94
C HIS A 8 -8.32 -0.11 6.28
N LEU A 9 -8.80 -0.53 5.10
CA LEU A 9 -9.81 0.19 4.33
C LEU A 9 -11.19 0.01 4.98
N SER A 10 -11.89 1.13 5.24
CA SER A 10 -13.25 1.05 5.76
C SER A 10 -14.21 0.57 4.66
N PRO A 11 -15.35 -0.08 5.02
CA PRO A 11 -16.35 -0.45 4.02
C PRO A 11 -16.87 0.73 3.21
N GLU A 12 -17.05 1.88 3.84
CA GLU A 12 -17.52 3.10 3.19
C GLU A 12 -16.51 3.60 2.16
N GLN A 13 -15.23 3.62 2.52
CA GLN A 13 -14.17 4.10 1.64
C GLN A 13 -13.94 3.10 0.49
N ALA A 14 -14.04 1.81 0.75
CA ALA A 14 -13.94 0.77 -0.28
C ALA A 14 -15.06 0.93 -1.31
N LYS A 15 -16.29 1.10 -0.83
CA LYS A 15 -17.46 1.29 -1.71
C LYS A 15 -17.29 2.53 -2.58
N ALA A 16 -16.91 3.65 -1.98
CA ALA A 16 -16.71 4.90 -2.72
C ALA A 16 -15.62 4.75 -3.79
N PHE A 17 -14.50 4.12 -3.44
CA PHE A 17 -13.39 3.98 -4.37
C PHE A 17 -13.74 3.04 -5.55
N PHE A 18 -14.26 1.86 -5.26
CA PHE A 18 -14.50 0.83 -6.29
C PHE A 18 -15.78 1.03 -7.08
N SER A 19 -16.67 1.95 -6.68
CA SER A 19 -17.88 2.27 -7.44
C SER A 19 -17.75 3.50 -8.34
N GLY A 20 -16.54 4.07 -8.46
CA GLY A 20 -16.28 5.20 -9.32
C GLY A 20 -16.65 4.92 -10.77
N ALA A 21 -17.30 5.89 -11.44
CA ALA A 21 -17.78 5.74 -12.81
C ALA A 21 -16.64 5.69 -13.83
N GLU A 22 -15.57 6.45 -13.58
CA GLU A 22 -14.41 6.47 -14.47
C GLU A 22 -13.47 5.33 -14.10
N ASP A 23 -13.05 4.54 -15.09
CA ASP A 23 -12.06 3.50 -14.90
C ASP A 23 -11.01 3.58 -16.00
N GLY A 24 -9.85 3.03 -15.76
CA GLY A 24 -8.73 3.02 -16.68
C GLY A 24 -7.41 2.95 -15.93
N PRO A 25 -6.28 3.12 -16.64
CA PRO A 25 -4.96 3.03 -16.03
C PRO A 25 -4.78 4.04 -14.89
N MET A 26 -4.20 3.58 -13.80
CA MET A 26 -3.96 4.42 -12.63
C MET A 26 -2.67 4.04 -11.92
N CYS A 27 -2.06 5.01 -11.26
CA CYS A 27 -0.93 4.78 -10.36
C CYS A 27 -1.38 5.09 -8.94
N MET A 28 -1.22 4.11 -8.06
CA MET A 28 -1.54 4.25 -6.64
C MET A 28 -0.29 4.64 -5.89
N VAL A 29 -0.31 5.82 -5.28
CA VAL A 29 0.80 6.34 -4.47
C VAL A 29 0.56 5.94 -3.04
N ASN A 30 1.44 5.11 -2.50
CA ASN A 30 1.37 4.64 -1.12
C ASN A 30 2.41 5.37 -0.29
N LEU A 31 1.96 6.06 0.74
CA LEU A 31 2.80 6.67 1.75
C LEU A 31 2.69 5.79 2.99
N LEU A 32 3.82 5.22 3.42
CA LEU A 32 3.81 4.11 4.37
C LEU A 32 4.57 4.48 5.64
N LYS A 33 3.97 4.14 6.78
CA LYS A 33 4.56 4.28 8.10
C LYS A 33 4.71 2.90 8.72
N PHE A 34 5.91 2.54 9.16
CA PHE A 34 6.19 1.22 9.72
C PHE A 34 6.10 1.20 11.25
N LYS A 35 5.70 0.06 11.78
CA LYS A 35 5.87 -0.23 13.21
C LYS A 35 7.36 -0.42 13.50
N ASP A 36 7.78 -0.12 14.72
CA ASP A 36 9.15 -0.41 15.16
C ASP A 36 9.41 -1.92 15.12
N LYS A 37 8.52 -2.68 15.71
CA LYS A 37 8.55 -4.15 15.70
C LYS A 37 7.31 -4.69 15.04
N ALA A 38 7.48 -5.71 14.21
CA ALA A 38 6.36 -6.38 13.55
C ALA A 38 5.46 -7.06 14.58
N THR A 39 4.15 -7.06 14.32
CA THR A 39 3.16 -7.69 15.19
C THR A 39 2.38 -8.74 14.41
N TYR A 40 2.98 -9.92 14.24
CA TYR A 40 2.27 -11.04 13.63
C TYR A 40 1.26 -11.63 14.61
N ALA A 41 0.16 -12.17 14.08
CA ALA A 41 -0.81 -12.88 14.89
C ALA A 41 -0.10 -14.03 15.64
N GLY A 42 -0.41 -14.18 16.94
CA GLY A 42 0.24 -15.19 17.76
C GLY A 42 1.59 -14.78 18.33
N GLY A 43 2.08 -13.58 17.99
CA GLY A 43 3.32 -13.04 18.57
C GLY A 43 4.60 -13.65 18.04
N SER A 44 4.57 -14.30 16.87
CA SER A 44 5.80 -14.84 16.28
C SER A 44 6.72 -13.73 15.81
N GLU A 45 8.03 -14.01 15.78
CA GLU A 45 9.09 -13.11 15.34
C GLU A 45 9.03 -11.73 16.02
N PRO A 46 9.01 -11.66 17.37
CA PRO A 46 8.81 -10.38 18.08
C PRO A 46 9.95 -9.38 17.89
N GLU A 47 11.12 -9.83 17.41
CA GLU A 47 12.27 -8.94 17.17
C GLU A 47 12.35 -8.43 15.73
N LEU A 48 11.53 -8.96 14.81
CA LEU A 48 11.52 -8.51 13.43
C LEU A 48 10.99 -7.07 13.35
N SER A 49 11.64 -6.21 12.55
CA SER A 49 11.16 -4.84 12.37
C SER A 49 9.88 -4.81 11.54
N GLY A 50 9.07 -3.76 11.74
CA GLY A 50 7.90 -3.54 10.91
C GLY A 50 8.30 -3.34 9.45
N ARG A 51 9.40 -2.65 9.19
CA ARG A 51 9.96 -2.49 7.85
C ARG A 51 10.21 -3.84 7.18
N ASP A 52 10.91 -4.75 7.87
CA ASP A 52 11.26 -6.04 7.28
C ASP A 52 10.03 -6.90 7.02
N ALA A 53 9.03 -6.84 7.90
CA ALA A 53 7.76 -7.52 7.66
C ALA A 53 7.08 -6.97 6.40
N TYR A 54 7.01 -5.65 6.25
CA TYR A 54 6.40 -5.03 5.08
C TYR A 54 7.17 -5.37 3.80
N LEU A 55 8.49 -5.45 3.86
CA LEU A 55 9.31 -5.80 2.69
C LEU A 55 9.04 -7.24 2.21
N ARG A 56 8.61 -8.14 3.08
CA ARG A 56 8.13 -9.48 2.68
C ARG A 56 6.87 -9.34 1.82
N TYR A 57 5.93 -8.49 2.26
CA TYR A 57 4.74 -8.18 1.46
C TYR A 57 5.13 -7.60 0.11
N GLY A 58 6.04 -6.63 0.10
CA GLY A 58 6.51 -5.97 -1.12
C GLY A 58 7.11 -6.94 -2.12
N ALA A 59 7.85 -7.95 -1.67
CA ALA A 59 8.42 -8.97 -2.54
C ALA A 59 7.33 -9.88 -3.14
N GLU A 60 6.37 -10.29 -2.31
CA GLU A 60 5.35 -11.26 -2.75
C GLU A 60 4.23 -10.63 -3.57
N VAL A 61 3.93 -9.34 -3.35
CA VAL A 61 2.85 -8.66 -4.09
C VAL A 61 3.17 -8.48 -5.58
N GLN A 62 4.44 -8.58 -5.97
CA GLN A 62 4.84 -8.45 -7.38
C GLN A 62 4.11 -9.43 -8.28
N ALA A 63 4.01 -10.70 -7.86
CA ALA A 63 3.30 -11.73 -8.62
C ALA A 63 1.80 -11.44 -8.68
N CYS A 64 1.22 -10.92 -7.60
CA CYS A 64 -0.20 -10.56 -7.57
C CYS A 64 -0.50 -9.41 -8.52
N LEU A 65 0.38 -8.40 -8.59
CA LEU A 65 0.25 -7.29 -9.52
C LEU A 65 0.32 -7.79 -10.96
N ALA A 66 1.33 -8.60 -11.27
CA ALA A 66 1.52 -9.13 -12.62
C ALA A 66 0.30 -9.93 -13.09
N ALA A 67 -0.33 -10.68 -12.19
CA ALA A 67 -1.49 -11.52 -12.52
C ALA A 67 -2.70 -10.70 -13.00
N VAL A 68 -2.77 -9.41 -12.68
CA VAL A 68 -3.87 -8.52 -13.10
C VAL A 68 -3.40 -7.45 -14.08
N GLY A 69 -2.20 -7.59 -14.64
CA GLY A 69 -1.65 -6.65 -15.60
C GLY A 69 -1.05 -5.39 -14.98
N GLY A 70 -0.83 -5.40 -13.69
CA GLY A 70 -0.20 -4.29 -12.97
C GLY A 70 1.30 -4.49 -12.78
N LYS A 71 1.95 -3.51 -12.19
CA LYS A 71 3.38 -3.59 -11.87
C LYS A 71 3.77 -2.54 -10.84
N ALA A 72 4.85 -2.80 -10.11
CA ALA A 72 5.49 -1.80 -9.27
C ALA A 72 6.24 -0.81 -10.16
N ARG A 73 5.99 0.48 -9.98
CA ARG A 73 6.66 1.54 -10.75
C ARG A 73 7.84 2.13 -10.01
N PHE A 74 7.74 2.24 -8.69
CA PHE A 74 8.77 2.83 -7.87
C PHE A 74 8.59 2.42 -6.43
N SER A 75 9.70 2.21 -5.73
CA SER A 75 9.74 2.08 -4.27
C SER A 75 10.97 2.77 -3.75
N GLY A 76 10.83 3.56 -2.69
CA GLY A 76 11.95 4.26 -2.11
C GLY A 76 11.74 4.55 -0.62
N MET A 77 12.82 4.50 0.15
CA MET A 77 12.79 4.90 1.54
C MET A 77 12.84 6.42 1.62
N VAL A 78 12.00 6.98 2.48
CA VAL A 78 11.96 8.42 2.72
C VAL A 78 13.16 8.82 3.58
N ASN A 79 13.90 9.85 3.16
CA ASN A 79 15.07 10.32 3.89
C ASN A 79 14.77 11.59 4.69
N ASP A 80 14.27 12.63 4.03
CA ASP A 80 14.04 13.91 4.64
C ASP A 80 12.98 14.71 3.88
N LEU A 81 12.66 15.88 4.40
CA LEU A 81 11.65 16.77 3.84
C LEU A 81 12.34 18.06 3.38
N MET A 82 12.29 18.34 2.09
CA MET A 82 12.88 19.57 1.56
C MET A 82 12.00 20.79 1.78
N LEU A 83 10.70 20.62 1.66
CA LEU A 83 9.72 21.71 1.73
C LEU A 83 8.50 21.26 2.49
N GLY A 84 8.00 22.15 3.33
CA GLY A 84 6.79 21.92 4.10
C GLY A 84 7.07 21.33 5.47
N GLU A 85 5.98 21.02 6.19
CA GLU A 85 6.05 20.48 7.54
C GLU A 85 5.01 19.39 7.70
N VAL A 86 5.35 18.37 8.46
CA VAL A 86 4.45 17.29 8.82
C VAL A 86 4.86 16.81 10.22
N GLU A 87 3.89 16.45 11.07
CA GLU A 87 4.20 16.00 12.43
C GLU A 87 5.12 14.79 12.46
N GLU A 88 4.86 13.84 11.56
CA GLU A 88 5.63 12.61 11.49
C GLU A 88 5.76 12.21 10.03
N LEU A 89 6.98 12.14 9.54
CA LEU A 89 7.27 11.82 8.15
C LEU A 89 7.01 10.34 7.90
N TRP A 90 6.51 10.02 6.72
CA TRP A 90 6.38 8.63 6.31
C TRP A 90 7.75 7.99 6.08
N ASP A 91 7.80 6.67 6.16
CA ASP A 91 9.07 5.92 6.06
C ASP A 91 9.38 5.46 4.65
N MET A 92 8.35 5.20 3.84
CA MET A 92 8.53 4.64 2.50
C MET A 92 7.45 5.16 1.55
N VAL A 93 7.83 5.34 0.29
CA VAL A 93 6.91 5.59 -0.83
C VAL A 93 6.94 4.37 -1.73
N ALA A 94 5.77 3.87 -2.12
CA ALA A 94 5.65 2.79 -3.09
C ALA A 94 4.55 3.16 -4.08
N ILE A 95 4.85 3.06 -5.38
CA ILE A 95 3.90 3.39 -6.43
C ILE A 95 3.62 2.14 -7.24
N ALA A 96 2.34 1.75 -7.28
CA ALA A 96 1.88 0.58 -8.02
C ALA A 96 0.95 1.01 -9.15
N GLU A 97 1.17 0.48 -10.34
CA GLU A 97 0.34 0.75 -11.50
C GLU A 97 -0.65 -0.38 -11.71
N TYR A 98 -1.89 -0.02 -11.99
CA TYR A 98 -2.96 -0.96 -12.33
C TYR A 98 -3.62 -0.52 -13.64
N PRO A 99 -4.08 -1.46 -14.49
CA PRO A 99 -4.81 -1.08 -15.69
C PRO A 99 -6.19 -0.48 -15.39
N SER A 100 -6.76 -0.76 -14.20
CA SER A 100 -8.08 -0.27 -13.81
C SER A 100 -8.34 -0.51 -12.32
N ARG A 101 -9.39 0.13 -11.78
CA ARG A 101 -9.90 -0.20 -10.44
C ARG A 101 -10.37 -1.65 -10.38
N ALA A 102 -11.00 -2.12 -11.44
CA ALA A 102 -11.48 -3.50 -11.51
C ALA A 102 -10.33 -4.50 -11.37
N ALA A 103 -9.18 -4.23 -12.01
CA ALA A 103 -7.99 -5.07 -11.88
C ALA A 103 -7.46 -5.09 -10.45
N MET A 104 -7.39 -3.94 -9.80
CA MET A 104 -6.98 -3.84 -8.40
C MET A 104 -7.93 -4.62 -7.50
N ARG A 105 -9.23 -4.46 -7.69
CA ARG A 105 -10.24 -5.18 -6.92
C ARG A 105 -10.08 -6.69 -7.08
N LYS A 106 -9.87 -7.15 -8.30
CA LYS A 106 -9.63 -8.58 -8.58
C LYS A 106 -8.40 -9.07 -7.82
N MET A 107 -7.33 -8.29 -7.82
CA MET A 107 -6.10 -8.66 -7.10
C MET A 107 -6.38 -8.78 -5.59
N VAL A 108 -6.96 -7.76 -4.98
CA VAL A 108 -7.15 -7.76 -3.51
C VAL A 108 -8.14 -8.82 -3.05
N GLN A 109 -9.03 -9.29 -3.92
CA GLN A 109 -9.98 -10.35 -3.62
C GLN A 109 -9.42 -11.75 -3.90
N SER A 110 -8.23 -11.85 -4.53
CA SER A 110 -7.64 -13.15 -4.86
C SER A 110 -7.13 -13.87 -3.62
N PRO A 111 -7.17 -15.22 -3.60
CA PRO A 111 -6.60 -16.00 -2.50
C PRO A 111 -5.11 -15.75 -2.31
N GLU A 112 -4.37 -15.54 -3.41
CA GLU A 112 -2.94 -15.28 -3.39
C GLU A 112 -2.62 -13.99 -2.64
N TYR A 113 -3.37 -12.92 -2.91
CA TYR A 113 -3.20 -11.65 -2.22
C TYR A 113 -3.59 -11.77 -0.76
N GLN A 114 -4.71 -12.42 -0.47
CA GLN A 114 -5.18 -12.59 0.92
C GLN A 114 -4.15 -13.35 1.76
N ALA A 115 -3.41 -14.26 1.16
CA ALA A 115 -2.39 -15.04 1.86
C ALA A 115 -1.19 -14.20 2.31
N ILE A 116 -0.90 -13.06 1.67
CA ILE A 116 0.26 -12.22 1.98
C ILE A 116 -0.07 -10.99 2.82
N THR A 117 -1.33 -10.67 3.03
CA THR A 117 -1.72 -9.47 3.79
C THR A 117 -1.23 -9.49 5.24
N LYS A 118 -0.95 -10.66 5.80
CA LYS A 118 -0.40 -10.81 7.15
C LYS A 118 0.92 -10.05 7.33
N HIS A 119 1.74 -9.97 6.29
CA HIS A 119 3.02 -9.25 6.33
C HIS A 119 2.80 -7.74 6.33
N ARG A 120 1.87 -7.29 5.52
CA ARG A 120 1.46 -5.89 5.48
C ARG A 120 0.90 -5.46 6.83
N ASP A 121 -0.03 -6.22 7.37
CA ASP A 121 -0.69 -5.91 8.64
C ASP A 121 0.30 -5.96 9.82
N ALA A 122 1.25 -6.88 9.79
CA ALA A 122 2.27 -6.99 10.84
C ALA A 122 3.21 -5.79 10.84
N GLY A 123 3.51 -5.21 9.67
CA GLY A 123 4.54 -4.19 9.52
C GLY A 123 4.05 -2.75 9.54
N LEU A 124 2.80 -2.47 9.15
CA LEU A 124 2.32 -1.10 8.99
C LEU A 124 1.75 -0.50 10.27
N ALA A 125 2.20 0.70 10.60
CA ALA A 125 1.58 1.56 11.60
C ALA A 125 0.55 2.51 10.98
N GLY A 126 0.71 2.83 9.70
CA GLY A 126 -0.23 3.70 9.01
C GLY A 126 0.09 3.84 7.53
N GLN A 127 -0.87 4.30 6.77
CA GLN A 127 -0.75 4.42 5.32
C GLN A 127 -1.73 5.45 4.78
N LEU A 128 -1.31 6.14 3.72
CA LEU A 128 -2.20 6.80 2.77
C LEU A 128 -2.02 6.10 1.44
N ASN A 129 -3.11 5.88 0.73
CA ASN A 129 -3.08 5.29 -0.60
C ASN A 129 -3.87 6.20 -1.52
N ILE A 130 -3.17 6.85 -2.45
CA ILE A 130 -3.71 7.95 -3.25
C ILE A 130 -3.76 7.52 -4.71
N ARG A 131 -4.96 7.57 -5.29
CA ARG A 131 -5.13 7.28 -6.72
C ARG A 131 -4.67 8.47 -7.53
N THR A 132 -3.83 8.21 -8.51
CA THR A 132 -3.40 9.21 -9.49
C THR A 132 -3.63 8.70 -10.91
N LYS A 133 -3.73 9.64 -11.84
CA LYS A 133 -3.80 9.36 -13.26
C LYS A 133 -2.67 10.12 -13.92
N ALA A 134 -1.88 9.46 -14.76
CA ALA A 134 -0.76 10.09 -15.42
C ALA A 134 -1.21 11.26 -16.30
N ILE A 135 -0.42 12.33 -16.31
CA ILE A 135 -0.62 13.47 -17.20
C ILE A 135 0.23 13.25 -18.43
N GLY A 136 -0.38 13.40 -19.60
CA GLY A 136 0.34 13.33 -20.87
C GLY A 136 0.80 11.93 -21.24
N GLY A 137 0.15 10.94 -20.68
CA GLY A 137 0.43 9.68 -21.09
C GLY A 137 0.80 8.53 -20.74
#